data_0cc95671c7c3517b584f9b10279bf95c
#
_entry.id   0cc95671c7c3517b584f9b10279bf95c
#
_cell.length_a   1.000
_cell.length_b   1.000
_cell.length_c   1.000
_cell.angle_alpha   90.00
_cell.angle_beta   90.00
_cell.angle_gamma   90.00
#
_symmetry.space_group_name_H-M   'P 1'
#
loop_
_entity.id
_entity.type
_entity.pdbx_description
1 polymer ?
#
loop_
_entity_poly.entity_id
_entity_poly.type
_entity_poly.pdbx_seq_one_letter_code
_entity_poly.pdbx_strand_id
1 'polypeptide(L)'
;MKIYGLQKTTLVDYPGHVATTLFTGGCNFRCPYCHNGDLVLDLKEIEPYAMEDIFSHLKKRKGVLDGVVISGGEPTLQADLPDFIRQIKAMGYLIKLDTNGSNPAMLCSLVEEGLLDYVAMDIKHSRSKYAGITNSTAFSLDDIAASVDYLKEGHVDYEFRTTLCKELHQETDITAIGLWLMGAKAYYLQPYKESDQVIQPGFHPHDKETLESFVHILSAFIPKVEIRGLD
;
A
#
# COMPACT_ATOMS: atom_id res chain seq x y z
N MET A 1 -10.47 14.93 6.65
CA MET A 1 -9.49 14.30 5.75
C MET A 1 -9.57 14.95 4.37
N LYS A 2 -8.46 15.01 3.63
CA LYS A 2 -8.45 15.55 2.25
C LYS A 2 -8.13 14.42 1.28
N ILE A 3 -8.90 14.32 0.19
CA ILE A 3 -8.70 13.37 -0.91
C ILE A 3 -8.20 14.14 -2.11
N TYR A 4 -7.03 13.78 -2.60
CA TYR A 4 -6.36 14.46 -3.71
C TYR A 4 -6.44 13.70 -5.04
N GLY A 5 -6.87 12.44 -5.00
CA GLY A 5 -7.09 11.62 -6.19
C GLY A 5 -8.30 10.72 -6.03
N LEU A 6 -9.01 10.48 -7.14
CA LEU A 6 -10.17 9.61 -7.21
C LEU A 6 -10.10 8.76 -8.48
N GLN A 7 -9.86 7.48 -8.33
CA GLN A 7 -10.10 6.47 -9.37
C GLN A 7 -11.51 5.90 -9.20
N LYS A 8 -12.42 6.35 -10.03
CA LYS A 8 -13.87 6.09 -9.89
C LYS A 8 -14.25 4.61 -9.92
N THR A 9 -13.45 3.78 -10.63
CA THR A 9 -13.67 2.33 -10.69
C THR A 9 -12.34 1.63 -10.94
N THR A 10 -12.06 0.62 -10.16
CA THR A 10 -10.90 -0.26 -10.30
C THR A 10 -11.32 -1.72 -10.17
N LEU A 11 -10.65 -2.59 -10.91
CA LEU A 11 -10.80 -4.05 -10.85
C LEU A 11 -9.55 -4.74 -10.34
N VAL A 12 -8.51 -3.95 -10.04
CA VAL A 12 -7.18 -4.47 -9.68
C VAL A 12 -6.73 -4.10 -8.27
N ASP A 13 -7.24 -2.97 -7.73
CA ASP A 13 -6.74 -2.45 -6.45
C ASP A 13 -7.33 -3.20 -5.24
N TYR A 14 -8.49 -3.85 -5.39
CA TYR A 14 -9.11 -4.65 -4.34
C TYR A 14 -9.33 -6.09 -4.85
N PRO A 15 -8.56 -7.08 -4.37
CA PRO A 15 -8.66 -8.45 -4.85
C PRO A 15 -10.08 -9.02 -4.76
N GLY A 16 -10.64 -9.43 -5.90
CA GLY A 16 -11.97 -10.04 -5.99
C GLY A 16 -13.16 -9.08 -5.93
N HIS A 17 -12.92 -7.76 -5.89
CA HIS A 17 -13.97 -6.75 -5.73
C HIS A 17 -13.88 -5.64 -6.78
N VAL A 18 -15.02 -5.14 -7.19
CA VAL A 18 -15.12 -3.87 -7.95
C VAL A 18 -15.07 -2.73 -6.94
N ALA A 19 -14.07 -1.87 -7.03
CA ALA A 19 -13.85 -0.85 -6.02
C ALA A 19 -13.65 0.55 -6.64
N THR A 20 -13.65 1.57 -5.79
CA THR A 20 -13.12 2.90 -6.07
C THR A 20 -11.88 3.11 -5.20
N THR A 21 -10.86 3.81 -5.74
CA THR A 21 -9.66 4.14 -4.96
C THR A 21 -9.63 5.63 -4.67
N LEU A 22 -9.47 5.96 -3.39
CA LEU A 22 -9.33 7.31 -2.86
C LEU A 22 -7.87 7.52 -2.43
N PHE A 23 -7.26 8.59 -2.93
CA PHE A 23 -5.86 8.88 -2.65
C PHE A 23 -5.73 10.06 -1.68
N THR A 24 -5.14 9.81 -0.51
CA THR A 24 -4.77 10.83 0.47
C THR A 24 -3.48 11.52 0.07
N GLY A 25 -3.24 12.70 0.61
CA GLY A 25 -1.99 13.43 0.40
C GLY A 25 -1.07 13.40 1.61
N GLY A 26 0.24 13.55 1.33
CA GLY A 26 1.30 13.50 2.32
C GLY A 26 1.75 12.09 2.66
N CYS A 27 3.05 11.95 2.87
CA CYS A 27 3.68 10.70 3.28
C CYS A 27 4.88 11.03 4.16
N ASN A 28 5.20 10.16 5.11
CA ASN A 28 6.43 10.26 5.89
C ASN A 28 7.64 9.60 5.20
N PHE A 29 7.44 8.94 4.04
CA PHE A 29 8.50 8.41 3.20
C PHE A 29 8.74 9.28 1.97
N ARG A 30 9.95 9.15 1.39
CA ARG A 30 10.39 9.79 0.15
C ARG A 30 11.08 8.77 -0.75
N CYS A 31 10.40 7.60 -0.93
CA CYS A 31 10.93 6.51 -1.76
C CYS A 31 11.20 7.04 -3.17
N PRO A 32 12.40 6.89 -3.72
CA PRO A 32 12.75 7.50 -5.02
C PRO A 32 11.87 6.98 -6.17
N TYR A 33 11.44 5.74 -6.10
CA TYR A 33 10.58 5.08 -7.09
C TYR A 33 9.06 5.26 -6.82
N CYS A 34 8.67 6.19 -5.96
CA CYS A 34 7.25 6.39 -5.63
C CYS A 34 6.48 6.94 -6.83
N HIS A 35 5.43 6.23 -7.28
CA HIS A 35 4.57 6.63 -8.39
C HIS A 35 3.59 7.76 -8.04
N ASN A 36 3.43 8.07 -6.76
CA ASN A 36 2.55 9.12 -6.25
C ASN A 36 3.37 10.36 -5.85
N GLY A 37 4.40 10.72 -6.63
CA GLY A 37 5.32 11.81 -6.29
C GLY A 37 4.60 13.12 -5.98
N ASP A 38 3.62 13.50 -6.79
CA ASP A 38 2.84 14.73 -6.60
C ASP A 38 2.07 14.72 -5.28
N LEU A 39 1.52 13.57 -4.88
CA LEU A 39 0.80 13.41 -3.61
C LEU A 39 1.72 13.44 -2.38
N VAL A 40 3.03 13.25 -2.58
CA VAL A 40 4.02 13.16 -1.52
C VAL A 40 4.80 14.47 -1.37
N LEU A 41 5.16 15.13 -2.49
CA LEU A 41 6.09 16.25 -2.51
C LEU A 41 5.39 17.62 -2.55
N ASP A 42 4.35 17.75 -3.36
CA ASP A 42 3.76 19.07 -3.65
C ASP A 42 2.24 19.06 -3.71
N LEU A 43 1.63 19.01 -2.54
CA LEU A 43 0.16 19.06 -2.41
C LEU A 43 -0.42 20.45 -2.69
N LYS A 44 0.40 21.50 -2.75
CA LYS A 44 -0.10 22.88 -2.91
C LYS A 44 -0.66 23.12 -4.30
N GLU A 45 -0.16 22.40 -5.30
CA GLU A 45 -0.59 22.49 -6.69
C GLU A 45 -1.82 21.65 -7.00
N ILE A 46 -2.28 20.79 -6.06
CA ILE A 46 -3.40 19.87 -6.26
C ILE A 46 -4.57 20.31 -5.40
N GLU A 47 -5.69 20.69 -6.03
CA GLU A 47 -6.93 20.91 -5.28
C GLU A 47 -7.54 19.60 -4.81
N PRO A 48 -7.85 19.46 -3.50
CA PRO A 48 -8.52 18.28 -3.01
C PRO A 48 -9.97 18.22 -3.50
N TYR A 49 -10.48 17.03 -3.71
CA TYR A 49 -11.89 16.82 -4.01
C TYR A 49 -12.77 17.30 -2.85
N ALA A 50 -13.91 17.92 -3.18
CA ALA A 50 -14.92 18.22 -2.18
C ALA A 50 -15.47 16.91 -1.59
N MET A 51 -15.63 16.85 -0.28
CA MET A 51 -16.11 15.62 0.39
C MET A 51 -17.52 15.25 -0.05
N GLU A 52 -18.34 16.24 -0.37
CA GLU A 52 -19.69 16.08 -0.92
C GLU A 52 -19.66 15.31 -2.25
N ASP A 53 -18.66 15.56 -3.11
CA ASP A 53 -18.51 14.88 -4.40
C ASP A 53 -18.09 13.42 -4.21
N ILE A 54 -17.19 13.15 -3.26
CA ILE A 54 -16.79 11.78 -2.89
C ILE A 54 -18.03 10.99 -2.41
N PHE A 55 -18.77 11.51 -1.44
CA PHE A 55 -19.95 10.81 -0.93
C PHE A 55 -21.08 10.72 -1.96
N SER A 56 -21.26 11.74 -2.83
CA SER A 56 -22.19 11.68 -3.95
C SER A 56 -21.83 10.58 -4.94
N HIS A 57 -20.53 10.45 -5.27
CA HIS A 57 -20.02 9.36 -6.11
C HIS A 57 -20.34 7.99 -5.49
N LEU A 58 -20.00 7.79 -4.21
CA LEU A 58 -20.26 6.53 -3.52
C LEU A 58 -21.79 6.22 -3.49
N LYS A 59 -22.64 7.20 -3.17
CA LYS A 59 -24.10 7.01 -3.19
C LYS A 59 -24.61 6.57 -4.55
N LYS A 60 -24.17 7.20 -5.63
CA LYS A 60 -24.57 6.88 -7.02
C LYS A 60 -24.09 5.51 -7.49
N ARG A 61 -23.01 4.99 -6.91
CA ARG A 61 -22.39 3.72 -7.31
C ARG A 61 -22.76 2.56 -6.38
N LYS A 62 -23.66 2.75 -5.43
CA LYS A 62 -24.15 1.70 -4.54
C LYS A 62 -24.78 0.56 -5.35
N GLY A 63 -24.35 -0.69 -5.04
CA GLY A 63 -24.76 -1.89 -5.77
C GLY A 63 -23.97 -2.17 -7.05
N VAL A 64 -23.02 -1.29 -7.43
CA VAL A 64 -22.05 -1.51 -8.51
C VAL A 64 -20.64 -1.68 -7.96
N LEU A 65 -20.27 -0.86 -6.99
CA LEU A 65 -19.01 -0.99 -6.26
C LEU A 65 -19.25 -1.84 -5.01
N ASP A 66 -18.33 -2.77 -4.75
CA ASP A 66 -18.29 -3.59 -3.54
C ASP A 66 -17.53 -2.88 -2.42
N GLY A 67 -16.46 -2.16 -2.78
CA GLY A 67 -15.55 -1.60 -1.80
C GLY A 67 -14.91 -0.28 -2.17
N VAL A 68 -14.23 0.27 -1.17
CA VAL A 68 -13.40 1.47 -1.27
C VAL A 68 -11.98 1.13 -0.84
N VAL A 69 -11.02 1.46 -1.68
CA VAL A 69 -9.59 1.41 -1.35
C VAL A 69 -9.15 2.79 -0.89
N ILE A 70 -8.48 2.87 0.24
CA ILE A 70 -7.88 4.10 0.75
C ILE A 70 -6.37 3.95 0.61
N SER A 71 -5.77 4.80 -0.20
CA SER A 71 -4.37 4.77 -0.62
C SER A 71 -3.80 6.19 -0.71
N GLY A 72 -2.75 6.41 -1.52
CA GLY A 72 -2.22 7.75 -1.83
C GLY A 72 -0.80 7.96 -1.36
N GLY A 73 -0.58 8.93 -0.46
CA GLY A 73 0.65 9.08 0.30
C GLY A 73 0.72 8.01 1.39
N GLU A 74 0.50 8.38 2.65
CA GLU A 74 0.29 7.43 3.74
C GLU A 74 -1.01 7.77 4.47
N PRO A 75 -2.08 6.97 4.29
CA PRO A 75 -3.38 7.25 4.89
C PRO A 75 -3.38 7.28 6.42
N THR A 76 -2.56 6.45 7.07
CA THR A 76 -2.52 6.35 8.54
C THR A 76 -1.95 7.58 9.23
N LEU A 77 -1.43 8.55 8.48
CA LEU A 77 -1.03 9.87 9.00
C LEU A 77 -2.22 10.83 9.17
N GLN A 78 -3.38 10.51 8.61
CA GLN A 78 -4.58 11.34 8.70
C GLN A 78 -5.30 11.04 10.02
N ALA A 79 -5.32 11.98 10.96
CA ALA A 79 -5.91 11.78 12.27
C ALA A 79 -7.43 11.51 12.23
N ASP A 80 -8.13 11.98 11.21
CA ASP A 80 -9.57 11.82 10.98
C ASP A 80 -9.92 10.62 10.06
N LEU A 81 -8.93 9.74 9.75
CA LEU A 81 -9.12 8.53 8.96
C LEU A 81 -10.20 7.58 9.54
N PRO A 82 -10.23 7.30 10.87
CA PRO A 82 -11.26 6.41 11.43
C PRO A 82 -12.68 6.95 11.22
N ASP A 83 -12.90 8.24 11.43
CA ASP A 83 -14.21 8.87 11.24
C ASP A 83 -14.67 8.86 9.79
N PHE A 84 -13.75 9.04 8.87
CA PHE A 84 -14.03 8.94 7.44
C PHE A 84 -14.41 7.50 7.04
N ILE A 85 -13.66 6.51 7.52
CA ILE A 85 -13.96 5.10 7.24
C ILE A 85 -15.32 4.71 7.83
N ARG A 86 -15.65 5.12 9.06
CA ARG A 86 -16.96 4.84 9.66
C ARG A 86 -18.12 5.35 8.78
N GLN A 87 -18.00 6.52 8.20
CA GLN A 87 -19.02 7.05 7.30
C GLN A 87 -19.16 6.19 6.02
N ILE A 88 -18.07 5.69 5.45
CA ILE A 88 -18.10 4.82 4.28
C ILE A 88 -18.64 3.42 4.64
N LYS A 89 -18.23 2.86 5.77
CA LYS A 89 -18.77 1.58 6.30
C LYS A 89 -20.27 1.67 6.56
N ALA A 90 -20.78 2.79 7.07
CA ALA A 90 -22.21 3.02 7.27
C ALA A 90 -23.00 3.02 5.94
N MET A 91 -22.34 3.26 4.80
CA MET A 91 -22.95 3.10 3.49
C MET A 91 -22.93 1.64 3.00
N GLY A 92 -22.30 0.72 3.75
CA GLY A 92 -22.22 -0.72 3.48
C GLY A 92 -21.17 -1.09 2.44
N TYR A 93 -20.06 -0.37 2.38
CA TYR A 93 -18.88 -0.71 1.57
C TYR A 93 -17.86 -1.52 2.36
N LEU A 94 -17.17 -2.41 1.68
CA LEU A 94 -15.93 -3.01 2.18
C LEU A 94 -14.79 -1.98 2.10
N ILE A 95 -13.87 -2.04 3.05
CA ILE A 95 -12.73 -1.12 3.11
C ILE A 95 -11.41 -1.86 2.99
N LYS A 96 -10.61 -1.47 2.00
CA LYS A 96 -9.21 -1.87 1.90
C LYS A 96 -8.31 -0.68 2.21
N LEU A 97 -7.32 -0.90 3.05
CA LEU A 97 -6.28 0.08 3.35
C LEU A 97 -4.97 -0.33 2.68
N ASP A 98 -4.39 0.59 1.92
CA ASP A 98 -2.99 0.52 1.49
C ASP A 98 -2.15 1.36 2.44
N THR A 99 -1.11 0.78 3.04
CA THR A 99 -0.27 1.48 4.04
C THR A 99 1.20 1.07 3.93
N ASN A 100 2.08 1.96 4.35
CA ASN A 100 3.51 1.67 4.52
C ASN A 100 3.83 1.05 5.89
N GLY A 101 2.84 0.90 6.76
CA GLY A 101 2.98 0.27 8.07
C GLY A 101 3.68 1.11 9.15
N SER A 102 3.98 2.37 8.91
CA SER A 102 4.73 3.21 9.84
C SER A 102 3.94 3.73 11.04
N ASN A 103 2.63 3.44 11.10
CA ASN A 103 1.77 3.82 12.21
C ASN A 103 0.98 2.61 12.73
N PRO A 104 1.64 1.67 13.47
CA PRO A 104 1.00 0.48 13.99
C PRO A 104 -0.19 0.79 14.91
N ALA A 105 -0.13 1.87 15.68
CA ALA A 105 -1.21 2.25 16.58
C ALA A 105 -2.51 2.56 15.82
N MET A 106 -2.44 3.32 14.73
CA MET A 106 -3.60 3.60 13.88
C MET A 106 -4.08 2.32 13.18
N LEU A 107 -3.17 1.52 12.65
CA LEU A 107 -3.49 0.26 11.97
C LEU A 107 -4.26 -0.70 12.92
N CYS A 108 -3.72 -0.93 14.12
CA CYS A 108 -4.35 -1.80 15.12
C CYS A 108 -5.74 -1.28 15.51
N SER A 109 -5.86 0.01 15.82
CA SER A 109 -7.16 0.63 16.17
C SER A 109 -8.21 0.43 15.08
N LEU A 110 -7.84 0.66 13.80
CA LEU A 110 -8.77 0.48 12.68
C LEU A 110 -9.24 -0.98 12.51
N VAL A 111 -8.34 -1.94 12.74
CA VAL A 111 -8.65 -3.36 12.66
C VAL A 111 -9.50 -3.80 13.85
N GLU A 112 -9.13 -3.43 15.07
CA GLU A 112 -9.86 -3.77 16.31
C GLU A 112 -11.28 -3.21 16.35
N GLU A 113 -11.50 -2.03 15.73
CA GLU A 113 -12.82 -1.44 15.55
C GLU A 113 -13.65 -2.08 14.41
N GLY A 114 -13.10 -3.06 13.68
CA GLY A 114 -13.76 -3.69 12.52
C GLY A 114 -13.97 -2.75 11.34
N LEU A 115 -13.15 -1.72 11.22
CA LEU A 115 -13.25 -0.73 10.16
C LEU A 115 -12.59 -1.17 8.84
N LEU A 116 -11.65 -2.11 8.89
CA LEU A 116 -10.95 -2.64 7.73
C LEU A 116 -11.40 -4.06 7.42
N ASP A 117 -11.60 -4.36 6.14
CA ASP A 117 -11.88 -5.69 5.63
C ASP A 117 -10.63 -6.31 4.96
N TYR A 118 -9.68 -5.47 4.54
CA TYR A 118 -8.43 -5.91 3.92
C TYR A 118 -7.32 -4.89 4.12
N VAL A 119 -6.09 -5.36 4.31
CA VAL A 119 -4.89 -4.51 4.40
C VAL A 119 -3.85 -4.95 3.38
N ALA A 120 -3.36 -4.03 2.55
CA ALA A 120 -2.17 -4.24 1.75
C ALA A 120 -1.03 -3.36 2.31
N MET A 121 -0.03 -4.02 2.89
CA MET A 121 1.10 -3.31 3.48
C MET A 121 2.32 -3.39 2.56
N ASP A 122 2.88 -2.24 2.25
CA ASP A 122 4.08 -2.14 1.43
C ASP A 122 5.35 -2.37 2.25
N ILE A 123 6.09 -3.40 1.93
CA ILE A 123 7.46 -3.64 2.41
C ILE A 123 8.42 -2.98 1.43
N LYS A 124 9.16 -1.98 1.87
CA LYS A 124 9.98 -1.20 0.94
C LYS A 124 11.35 -1.83 0.65
N HIS A 125 11.91 -2.55 1.64
CA HIS A 125 13.17 -3.27 1.50
C HIS A 125 13.41 -4.24 2.67
N SER A 126 14.56 -4.92 2.67
CA SER A 126 15.08 -5.61 3.87
C SER A 126 15.32 -4.62 5.02
N ARG A 127 15.21 -5.11 6.26
CA ARG A 127 15.34 -4.27 7.47
C ARG A 127 16.61 -3.42 7.48
N SER A 128 17.74 -3.98 7.04
CA SER A 128 19.04 -3.30 7.06
C SER A 128 19.16 -2.14 6.07
N LYS A 129 18.38 -2.15 4.99
CA LYS A 129 18.41 -1.10 3.94
C LYS A 129 17.15 -0.21 3.94
N TYR A 130 16.20 -0.47 4.84
CA TYR A 130 14.88 0.17 4.83
C TYR A 130 14.97 1.71 4.87
N ALA A 131 15.77 2.26 5.80
CA ALA A 131 15.94 3.70 5.95
C ALA A 131 16.55 4.37 4.70
N GLY A 132 17.50 3.70 4.05
CA GLY A 132 18.12 4.21 2.83
C GLY A 132 17.15 4.26 1.64
N ILE A 133 16.22 3.30 1.54
CA ILE A 133 15.22 3.25 0.48
C ILE A 133 14.07 4.23 0.72
N THR A 134 13.63 4.37 1.95
CA THR A 134 12.54 5.30 2.28
C THR A 134 12.97 6.75 2.26
N ASN A 135 14.27 7.01 2.25
CA ASN A 135 14.89 8.33 2.28
C ASN A 135 14.22 9.23 3.34
N SER A 136 14.00 8.67 4.53
CA SER A 136 13.29 9.30 5.64
C SER A 136 13.89 8.89 6.97
N THR A 137 13.85 9.82 7.92
CA THR A 137 14.15 9.57 9.34
C THR A 137 12.88 9.73 10.21
N ALA A 138 11.73 9.98 9.57
CA ALA A 138 10.46 10.24 10.25
C ALA A 138 9.65 8.97 10.52
N PHE A 139 10.33 7.86 10.83
CA PHE A 139 9.71 6.59 11.21
C PHE A 139 10.67 5.74 12.05
N SER A 140 10.12 4.77 12.76
CA SER A 140 10.87 3.70 13.41
C SER A 140 10.75 2.40 12.62
N LEU A 141 11.85 1.68 12.44
CA LEU A 141 11.79 0.34 11.85
C LEU A 141 11.05 -0.64 12.76
N ASP A 142 11.07 -0.40 14.07
CA ASP A 142 10.33 -1.21 15.03
C ASP A 142 8.81 -1.02 14.87
N ASP A 143 8.33 0.17 14.47
CA ASP A 143 6.93 0.38 14.14
C ASP A 143 6.51 -0.39 12.89
N ILE A 144 7.38 -0.41 11.86
CA ILE A 144 7.14 -1.24 10.67
C ILE A 144 7.08 -2.73 11.05
N ALA A 145 8.02 -3.18 11.89
CA ALA A 145 8.04 -4.57 12.36
C ALA A 145 6.80 -4.91 13.18
N ALA A 146 6.35 -4.00 14.06
CA ALA A 146 5.13 -4.19 14.84
C ALA A 146 3.89 -4.33 13.96
N SER A 147 3.78 -3.51 12.89
CA SER A 147 2.69 -3.65 11.90
C SER A 147 2.75 -4.98 11.16
N VAL A 148 3.95 -5.43 10.76
CA VAL A 148 4.14 -6.75 10.12
C VAL A 148 3.70 -7.87 11.05
N ASP A 149 4.16 -7.86 12.30
CA ASP A 149 3.84 -8.91 13.27
C ASP A 149 2.35 -8.94 13.59
N TYR A 150 1.72 -7.78 13.80
CA TYR A 150 0.28 -7.67 14.03
C TYR A 150 -0.55 -8.23 12.87
N LEU A 151 -0.21 -7.90 11.61
CA LEU A 151 -0.92 -8.44 10.45
C LEU A 151 -0.75 -9.96 10.34
N LYS A 152 0.43 -10.49 10.67
CA LYS A 152 0.70 -11.95 10.67
C LYS A 152 -0.15 -12.71 11.69
N GLU A 153 -0.62 -12.08 12.76
CA GLU A 153 -1.57 -12.66 13.71
C GLU A 153 -2.94 -12.94 13.05
N GLY A 154 -3.26 -12.26 11.94
CA GLY A 154 -4.42 -12.58 11.10
C GLY A 154 -5.75 -12.03 11.60
N HIS A 155 -5.76 -10.90 12.30
CA HIS A 155 -6.96 -10.21 12.76
C HIS A 155 -7.81 -9.61 11.63
N VAL A 156 -7.21 -9.45 10.45
CA VAL A 156 -7.83 -8.98 9.21
C VAL A 156 -7.21 -9.72 8.03
N ASP A 157 -7.90 -9.80 6.90
CA ASP A 157 -7.28 -10.30 5.67
C ASP A 157 -6.24 -9.29 5.16
N TYR A 158 -5.08 -9.82 4.74
CA TYR A 158 -3.96 -8.95 4.36
C TYR A 158 -3.06 -9.57 3.30
N GLU A 159 -2.25 -8.70 2.71
CA GLU A 159 -1.11 -9.03 1.87
C GLU A 159 0.06 -8.10 2.16
N PHE A 160 1.29 -8.59 1.93
CA PHE A 160 2.45 -7.73 1.79
C PHE A 160 2.76 -7.52 0.31
N ARG A 161 3.38 -6.37 -0.02
CA ARG A 161 3.78 -6.01 -1.39
C ARG A 161 5.14 -5.35 -1.40
N THR A 162 5.88 -5.51 -2.50
CA THR A 162 7.10 -4.71 -2.75
C THR A 162 7.15 -4.31 -4.21
N THR A 163 7.35 -3.02 -4.48
CA THR A 163 7.74 -2.53 -5.79
C THR A 163 9.23 -2.77 -5.99
N LEU A 164 9.60 -3.53 -7.02
CA LEU A 164 10.97 -3.99 -7.27
C LEU A 164 11.62 -3.17 -8.37
N CYS A 165 12.72 -2.51 -8.03
CA CYS A 165 13.61 -1.82 -8.95
C CYS A 165 14.94 -2.58 -9.06
N LYS A 166 15.44 -2.77 -10.28
CA LYS A 166 16.66 -3.52 -10.56
C LYS A 166 17.89 -2.95 -9.84
N GLU A 167 17.98 -1.65 -9.70
CA GLU A 167 19.09 -0.96 -9.07
C GLU A 167 19.07 -1.06 -7.54
N LEU A 168 17.90 -1.33 -6.97
CA LEU A 168 17.70 -1.29 -5.52
C LEU A 168 17.58 -2.67 -4.89
N HIS A 169 16.90 -3.61 -5.56
CA HIS A 169 16.56 -4.91 -4.99
C HIS A 169 17.34 -6.03 -5.65
N GLN A 170 18.21 -6.68 -4.89
CA GLN A 170 19.01 -7.82 -5.32
C GLN A 170 18.53 -9.11 -4.63
N GLU A 171 18.96 -10.27 -5.12
CA GLU A 171 18.60 -11.58 -4.60
C GLU A 171 18.82 -11.72 -3.08
N THR A 172 19.95 -11.17 -2.58
CA THR A 172 20.26 -11.14 -1.15
C THR A 172 19.25 -10.34 -0.33
N ASP A 173 18.70 -9.28 -0.91
CA ASP A 173 17.67 -8.45 -0.27
C ASP A 173 16.34 -9.19 -0.23
N ILE A 174 16.00 -9.89 -1.32
CA ILE A 174 14.79 -10.72 -1.43
C ILE A 174 14.81 -11.84 -0.40
N THR A 175 15.96 -12.52 -0.25
CA THR A 175 16.13 -13.55 0.78
C THR A 175 15.94 -12.98 2.18
N ALA A 176 16.52 -11.80 2.47
CA ALA A 176 16.38 -11.13 3.76
C ALA A 176 14.94 -10.68 4.04
N ILE A 177 14.21 -10.23 3.03
CA ILE A 177 12.78 -9.91 3.14
C ILE A 177 11.98 -11.20 3.42
N GLY A 178 12.25 -12.29 2.68
CA GLY A 178 11.58 -13.58 2.89
C GLY A 178 11.76 -14.11 4.32
N LEU A 179 12.95 -14.03 4.86
CA LEU A 179 13.24 -14.40 6.25
C LEU A 179 12.44 -13.53 7.24
N TRP A 180 12.36 -12.22 7.01
CA TRP A 180 11.60 -11.32 7.87
C TRP A 180 10.09 -11.59 7.82
N LEU A 181 9.57 -11.85 6.62
CA LEU A 181 8.14 -12.07 6.40
C LEU A 181 7.74 -13.56 6.55
N MET A 182 8.64 -14.43 7.02
CA MET A 182 8.35 -15.86 7.20
C MET A 182 7.04 -16.07 7.97
N GLY A 183 6.17 -16.92 7.41
CA GLY A 183 4.84 -17.19 7.97
C GLY A 183 3.75 -16.21 7.54
N ALA A 184 4.03 -15.21 6.72
CA ALA A 184 3.00 -14.37 6.10
C ALA A 184 2.09 -15.20 5.19
N LYS A 185 0.81 -14.80 5.03
CA LYS A 185 -0.18 -15.50 4.18
C LYS A 185 0.12 -15.33 2.69
N ALA A 186 0.45 -14.11 2.27
CA ALA A 186 0.64 -13.75 0.87
C ALA A 186 1.63 -12.59 0.71
N TYR A 187 2.44 -12.65 -0.34
CA TYR A 187 3.37 -11.60 -0.71
C TYR A 187 3.36 -11.38 -2.23
N TYR A 188 3.25 -10.11 -2.63
CA TYR A 188 3.16 -9.75 -4.04
C TYR A 188 4.34 -8.89 -4.47
N LEU A 189 5.00 -9.33 -5.52
CA LEU A 189 6.07 -8.62 -6.19
C LEU A 189 5.48 -7.75 -7.30
N GLN A 190 5.76 -6.46 -7.27
CA GLN A 190 5.28 -5.51 -8.26
C GLN A 190 6.49 -4.97 -9.05
N PRO A 191 6.65 -5.31 -10.33
CA PRO A 191 7.69 -4.71 -11.16
C PRO A 191 7.52 -3.20 -11.20
N TYR A 192 8.63 -2.47 -11.06
CA TYR A 192 8.64 -1.03 -11.24
C TYR A 192 8.19 -0.68 -12.66
N LYS A 193 7.41 0.41 -12.78
CA LYS A 193 7.05 1.01 -14.07
C LYS A 193 7.43 2.48 -14.02
N GLU A 194 8.22 2.95 -14.98
CA GLU A 194 8.57 4.37 -15.10
C GLU A 194 7.29 5.18 -15.45
N SER A 195 7.15 6.34 -14.86
CA SER A 195 6.10 7.31 -15.18
C SER A 195 6.58 8.74 -14.89
N ASP A 196 5.90 9.73 -15.45
CA ASP A 196 6.22 11.13 -15.21
C ASP A 196 5.98 11.60 -13.77
N GLN A 197 5.29 10.77 -12.96
CA GLN A 197 4.94 11.08 -11.57
C GLN A 197 5.91 10.48 -10.55
N VAL A 198 6.96 9.75 -10.97
CA VAL A 198 7.93 9.19 -10.02
C VAL A 198 8.79 10.30 -9.42
N ILE A 199 9.13 10.15 -8.13
CA ILE A 199 9.95 11.14 -7.43
C ILE A 199 11.33 11.29 -8.09
N GLN A 200 11.95 10.16 -8.45
CA GLN A 200 13.26 10.13 -9.11
C GLN A 200 13.19 9.17 -10.29
N PRO A 201 13.33 9.67 -11.53
CA PRO A 201 13.35 8.82 -12.71
C PRO A 201 14.68 8.05 -12.85
N GLY A 202 14.69 7.04 -13.73
CA GLY A 202 15.90 6.31 -14.12
C GLY A 202 16.09 4.97 -13.40
N PHE A 203 15.08 4.46 -12.72
CA PHE A 203 15.03 3.07 -12.28
C PHE A 203 14.46 2.16 -13.37
N HIS A 204 14.77 0.88 -13.31
CA HIS A 204 14.33 -0.11 -14.28
C HIS A 204 13.66 -1.31 -13.58
N PRO A 205 12.68 -1.96 -14.24
CA PRO A 205 12.16 -3.23 -13.75
C PRO A 205 13.21 -4.33 -13.90
N HIS A 206 13.10 -5.35 -13.08
CA HIS A 206 13.75 -6.63 -13.34
C HIS A 206 13.10 -7.31 -14.55
N ASP A 207 13.86 -8.13 -15.27
CA ASP A 207 13.31 -9.02 -16.28
C ASP A 207 12.46 -10.14 -15.64
N LYS A 208 11.67 -10.78 -16.47
CA LYS A 208 10.74 -11.83 -16.03
C LYS A 208 11.46 -13.00 -15.36
N GLU A 209 12.59 -13.43 -15.89
CA GLU A 209 13.38 -14.55 -15.36
C GLU A 209 13.88 -14.24 -13.94
N THR A 210 14.39 -13.04 -13.71
CA THR A 210 14.80 -12.59 -12.38
C THR A 210 13.63 -12.54 -11.40
N LEU A 211 12.46 -12.03 -11.84
CA LEU A 211 11.27 -11.99 -11.00
C LEU A 211 10.76 -13.39 -10.63
N GLU A 212 10.80 -14.34 -11.57
CA GLU A 212 10.45 -15.75 -11.31
C GLU A 212 11.44 -16.40 -10.33
N SER A 213 12.73 -16.07 -10.43
CA SER A 213 13.74 -16.49 -9.44
C SER A 213 13.42 -15.94 -8.05
N PHE A 214 13.02 -14.68 -7.94
CA PHE A 214 12.61 -14.09 -6.67
C PHE A 214 11.38 -14.77 -6.07
N VAL A 215 10.39 -15.11 -6.89
CA VAL A 215 9.24 -15.91 -6.45
C VAL A 215 9.70 -17.25 -5.90
N HIS A 216 10.62 -17.94 -6.58
CA HIS A 216 11.14 -19.23 -6.13
C HIS A 216 11.83 -19.12 -4.76
N ILE A 217 12.70 -18.11 -4.57
CA ILE A 217 13.37 -17.83 -3.29
C ILE A 217 12.35 -17.60 -2.18
N LEU A 218 11.37 -16.73 -2.41
CA LEU A 218 10.39 -16.34 -1.41
C LEU A 218 9.41 -17.47 -1.07
N SER A 219 9.15 -18.38 -2.00
CA SER A 219 8.27 -19.54 -1.79
C SER A 219 8.81 -20.53 -0.74
N ALA A 220 10.09 -20.44 -0.37
CA ALA A 220 10.66 -21.17 0.77
C ALA A 220 10.18 -20.63 2.14
N PHE A 221 9.68 -19.39 2.19
CA PHE A 221 9.31 -18.69 3.43
C PHE A 221 7.81 -18.39 3.52
N ILE A 222 7.15 -18.18 2.38
CA ILE A 222 5.79 -17.67 2.27
C ILE A 222 4.99 -18.57 1.31
N PRO A 223 3.82 -19.09 1.72
CA PRO A 223 3.07 -20.09 0.92
C PRO A 223 2.49 -19.55 -0.38
N LYS A 224 2.19 -18.25 -0.45
CA LYS A 224 1.66 -17.60 -1.63
C LYS A 224 2.53 -16.41 -2.02
N VAL A 225 3.28 -16.55 -3.11
CA VAL A 225 4.07 -15.47 -3.71
C VAL A 225 3.71 -15.35 -5.18
N GLU A 226 3.30 -14.18 -5.61
CA GLU A 226 2.87 -13.91 -6.99
C GLU A 226 3.47 -12.59 -7.50
N ILE A 227 3.63 -12.48 -8.81
CA ILE A 227 3.99 -11.24 -9.48
C ILE A 227 2.70 -10.57 -9.96
N ARG A 228 2.49 -9.30 -9.65
CA ARG A 228 1.38 -8.49 -10.17
C ARG A 228 1.88 -7.44 -11.14
N GLY A 229 1.16 -7.24 -12.25
CA GLY A 229 1.47 -6.19 -13.23
C GLY A 229 2.53 -6.59 -14.26
N LEU A 230 2.75 -7.87 -14.51
CA LEU A 230 3.31 -8.38 -15.76
C LEU A 230 2.16 -8.36 -16.77
N ASP A 231 2.27 -7.49 -17.79
CA ASP A 231 1.40 -7.48 -18.97
C ASP A 231 1.85 -8.54 -19.96
#